data_77c1c98e6d0a9a34567efc8b908a0784
#
_entry.id   77c1c98e6d0a9a34567efc8b908a0784
#
_cell.length_a   1.000
_cell.length_b   1.000
_cell.length_c   1.000
_cell.angle_alpha   90.00
_cell.angle_beta   90.00
_cell.angle_gamma   90.00
#
_symmetry.space_group_name_H-M   'P 1'
#
loop_
_entity.id
_entity.type
_entity.pdbx_description
1 polymer ?
#
loop_
_entity_poly.entity_id
_entity_poly.type
_entity_poly.pdbx_seq_one_letter_code
_entity_poly.pdbx_strand_id
1 'polypeptide(L)'
;MNDCLFCKIIKGEVPSYKVYEDDKVLAFLDVNPNSDGHTLVIPKEHYENLFTTPNEVITYMIDTIKTKIYPILKDKLNIDGLTICQNNFYGQDIKHYHIHLIPRYNSDKFKCTFDSSVVSDVKDVYEKLKNE
;
A
#
# COMPACT_ATOMS: atom_id res chain seq x y z
N MET A 1 -12.12 -11.82 -12.35
CA MET A 1 -11.99 -10.88 -11.24
C MET A 1 -13.13 -11.00 -10.25
N ASN A 2 -13.98 -11.98 -10.43
CA ASN A 2 -15.11 -12.16 -9.54
C ASN A 2 -14.71 -12.48 -8.10
N ASP A 3 -13.52 -13.08 -7.95
CA ASP A 3 -13.04 -13.46 -6.61
C ASP A 3 -12.23 -12.38 -5.92
N CYS A 4 -11.96 -11.27 -6.59
CA CYS A 4 -11.13 -10.22 -6.01
C CYS A 4 -11.94 -9.42 -4.99
N LEU A 5 -11.48 -9.46 -3.73
CA LEU A 5 -12.14 -8.72 -2.65
C LEU A 5 -12.19 -7.23 -2.95
N PHE A 6 -11.09 -6.66 -3.44
CA PHE A 6 -11.05 -5.22 -3.71
C PHE A 6 -11.95 -4.83 -4.88
N CYS A 7 -12.05 -5.69 -5.89
CA CYS A 7 -13.01 -5.45 -6.98
C CYS A 7 -14.44 -5.42 -6.44
N LYS A 8 -14.76 -6.29 -5.47
CA LYS A 8 -16.08 -6.30 -4.85
C LYS A 8 -16.33 -5.03 -4.05
N ILE A 9 -15.31 -4.52 -3.37
CA ILE A 9 -15.41 -3.27 -2.63
C ILE A 9 -15.67 -2.11 -3.61
N ILE A 10 -14.96 -2.08 -4.73
CA ILE A 10 -15.14 -1.05 -5.74
C ILE A 10 -16.57 -1.04 -6.28
N LYS A 11 -17.15 -2.23 -6.46
CA LYS A 11 -18.52 -2.36 -6.97
C LYS A 11 -19.58 -2.10 -5.91
N GLY A 12 -19.18 -1.95 -4.65
CA GLY A 12 -20.14 -1.76 -3.57
C GLY A 12 -20.74 -3.03 -3.04
N GLU A 13 -20.27 -4.20 -3.47
CA GLU A 13 -20.78 -5.49 -3.00
C GLU A 13 -20.29 -5.83 -1.60
N VAL A 14 -19.14 -5.29 -1.21
CA VAL A 14 -18.57 -5.44 0.13
C VAL A 14 -18.36 -4.04 0.69
N PRO A 15 -18.85 -3.76 1.91
CA PRO A 15 -18.72 -2.42 2.47
C PRO A 15 -17.27 -2.09 2.84
N SER A 16 -16.95 -0.81 2.87
CA SER A 16 -15.64 -0.33 3.27
C SER A 16 -15.77 1.06 3.88
N TYR A 17 -14.75 1.45 4.65
CA TYR A 17 -14.69 2.79 5.24
C TYR A 17 -13.84 3.67 4.32
N LYS A 18 -14.49 4.41 3.44
CA LYS A 18 -13.81 5.17 2.40
C LYS A 18 -13.19 6.44 2.97
N VAL A 19 -11.92 6.66 2.63
CA VAL A 19 -11.19 7.89 2.97
C VAL A 19 -11.24 8.87 1.81
N TYR A 20 -11.13 8.36 0.58
CA TYR A 20 -11.15 9.17 -0.63
C TYR A 20 -11.56 8.30 -1.81
N GLU A 21 -12.25 8.89 -2.74
CA GLU A 21 -12.67 8.16 -3.96
C GLU A 21 -12.82 9.13 -5.12
N ASP A 22 -12.32 8.72 -6.28
CA ASP A 22 -12.61 9.40 -7.54
C ASP A 22 -12.82 8.33 -8.62
N ASP A 23 -12.84 8.75 -9.89
CA ASP A 23 -13.12 7.81 -10.99
C ASP A 23 -12.07 6.71 -11.12
N LYS A 24 -10.86 6.94 -10.67
CA LYS A 24 -9.72 6.05 -10.93
C LYS A 24 -9.16 5.38 -9.69
N VAL A 25 -9.39 5.95 -8.51
CA VAL A 25 -8.74 5.52 -7.27
C VAL A 25 -9.76 5.44 -6.14
N LEU A 26 -9.58 4.44 -5.29
CA LEU A 26 -10.32 4.30 -4.05
C LEU A 26 -9.32 4.14 -2.91
N ALA A 27 -9.53 4.89 -1.84
CA ALA A 27 -8.74 4.75 -0.62
C ALA A 27 -9.70 4.44 0.52
N PHE A 28 -9.39 3.38 1.29
CA PHE A 28 -10.26 2.96 2.39
C PHE A 28 -9.43 2.40 3.53
N LEU A 29 -10.01 2.40 4.73
CA LEU A 29 -9.31 1.95 5.91
C LEU A 29 -9.11 0.43 5.89
N ASP A 30 -7.92 0.00 6.30
CA ASP A 30 -7.63 -1.41 6.51
C ASP A 30 -8.36 -1.85 7.79
N VAL A 31 -9.13 -2.95 7.71
CA VAL A 31 -9.89 -3.44 8.86
C VAL A 31 -9.01 -4.17 9.87
N ASN A 32 -7.76 -4.47 9.50
CA ASN A 32 -6.75 -5.02 10.41
C ASN A 32 -5.59 -4.05 10.49
N PRO A 33 -5.79 -2.86 11.08
CA PRO A 33 -4.82 -1.77 10.95
C PRO A 33 -3.58 -1.97 11.79
N ASN A 34 -2.45 -1.49 11.28
CA ASN A 34 -1.20 -1.42 12.04
C ASN A 34 -1.14 -0.16 12.90
N SER A 35 -1.91 0.86 12.54
CA SER A 35 -2.04 2.09 13.31
C SER A 35 -3.36 2.76 12.95
N ASP A 36 -3.76 3.74 13.74
CA ASP A 36 -4.98 4.49 13.44
C ASP A 36 -4.83 5.22 12.11
N GLY A 37 -5.75 4.95 11.20
CA GLY A 37 -5.72 5.56 9.89
C GLY A 37 -4.97 4.78 8.83
N HIS A 38 -4.56 3.53 9.15
CA HIS A 38 -3.94 2.66 8.15
C HIS A 38 -4.88 2.55 6.94
N THR A 39 -4.44 3.10 5.82
CA THR A 39 -5.26 3.23 4.62
C THR A 39 -4.68 2.40 3.49
N LEU A 40 -5.56 1.79 2.71
CA LEU A 40 -5.20 1.09 1.49
C LEU A 40 -5.62 1.96 0.30
N VAL A 41 -4.71 2.13 -0.65
CA VAL A 41 -4.98 2.91 -1.86
C VAL A 41 -4.93 1.95 -3.04
N ILE A 42 -6.02 1.87 -3.79
CA ILE A 42 -6.12 0.94 -4.92
C ILE A 42 -6.57 1.65 -6.19
N PRO A 43 -6.12 1.18 -7.35
CA PRO A 43 -6.72 1.63 -8.60
C PRO A 43 -8.06 0.92 -8.78
N LYS A 44 -9.04 1.60 -9.38
CA LYS A 44 -10.35 0.98 -9.60
C LYS A 44 -10.29 -0.09 -10.69
N GLU A 45 -9.37 0.05 -11.63
CA GLU A 45 -9.12 -1.00 -12.59
C GLU A 45 -8.26 -2.08 -11.95
N HIS A 46 -8.53 -3.34 -12.25
CA HIS A 46 -7.83 -4.45 -11.60
C HIS A 46 -6.47 -4.66 -12.27
N TYR A 47 -5.41 -4.50 -11.49
CA TYR A 47 -4.06 -4.92 -11.83
C TYR A 47 -3.55 -5.74 -10.67
N GLU A 48 -2.76 -6.76 -10.93
CA GLU A 48 -2.37 -7.69 -9.88
C GLU A 48 -1.32 -7.10 -8.93
N ASN A 49 -0.29 -6.46 -9.48
CA ASN A 49 0.79 -5.93 -8.65
C ASN A 49 1.48 -4.77 -9.35
N LEU A 50 2.59 -4.29 -8.79
CA LEU A 50 3.34 -3.18 -9.34
C LEU A 50 3.77 -3.43 -10.78
N PHE A 51 4.19 -4.67 -11.07
CA PHE A 51 4.82 -5.00 -12.35
C PHE A 51 3.80 -5.10 -13.48
N THR A 52 2.53 -5.26 -13.16
CA THR A 52 1.46 -5.31 -14.16
C THR A 52 0.65 -4.02 -14.21
N THR A 53 0.92 -3.08 -13.31
CA THR A 53 0.19 -1.81 -13.28
C THR A 53 0.88 -0.80 -14.19
N PRO A 54 0.15 -0.14 -15.11
CA PRO A 54 0.77 0.87 -15.98
C PRO A 54 1.34 2.03 -15.18
N ASN A 55 2.45 2.59 -15.66
CA ASN A 55 3.13 3.69 -14.96
C ASN A 55 2.23 4.89 -14.75
N GLU A 56 1.37 5.22 -15.72
CA GLU A 56 0.48 6.37 -15.58
C GLU A 56 -0.53 6.15 -14.46
N VAL A 57 -0.93 4.91 -14.20
CA VAL A 57 -1.83 4.59 -13.08
C VAL A 57 -1.09 4.80 -11.76
N ILE A 58 0.14 4.31 -11.68
CA ILE A 58 0.97 4.47 -10.48
C ILE A 58 1.21 5.95 -10.19
N THR A 59 1.55 6.72 -11.23
CA THR A 59 1.79 8.16 -11.08
C THR A 59 0.53 8.85 -10.56
N TYR A 60 -0.63 8.50 -11.12
CA TYR A 60 -1.89 9.08 -10.67
C TYR A 60 -2.16 8.75 -9.20
N MET A 61 -1.90 7.51 -8.80
CA MET A 61 -2.08 7.08 -7.41
C MET A 61 -1.17 7.84 -6.47
N ILE A 62 0.11 7.99 -6.83
CA ILE A 62 1.08 8.71 -6.00
C ILE A 62 0.68 10.18 -5.88
N ASP A 63 0.28 10.80 -6.98
CA ASP A 63 -0.19 12.19 -6.94
C ASP A 63 -1.40 12.34 -6.04
N THR A 64 -2.34 11.40 -6.13
CA THR A 64 -3.54 11.40 -5.30
C THR A 64 -3.17 11.26 -3.81
N ILE A 65 -2.22 10.39 -3.50
CA ILE A 65 -1.75 10.24 -2.12
C ILE A 65 -1.20 11.57 -1.61
N LYS A 66 -0.37 12.24 -2.41
CA LYS A 66 0.30 13.47 -1.99
C LYS A 66 -0.67 14.63 -1.83
N THR A 67 -1.63 14.75 -2.73
CA THR A 67 -2.46 15.96 -2.82
C THR A 67 -3.83 15.81 -2.19
N LYS A 68 -4.32 14.58 -2.01
CA LYS A 68 -5.69 14.35 -1.50
C LYS A 68 -5.72 13.52 -0.23
N ILE A 69 -5.04 12.38 -0.21
CA ILE A 69 -5.20 11.42 0.89
C ILE A 69 -4.36 11.81 2.10
N TYR A 70 -3.07 12.09 1.89
CA TYR A 70 -2.21 12.51 3.00
C TYR A 70 -2.75 13.75 3.71
N PRO A 71 -3.21 14.80 2.99
CA PRO A 71 -3.80 15.95 3.69
C PRO A 71 -4.99 15.59 4.57
N ILE A 72 -5.83 14.63 4.17
CA ILE A 72 -6.95 14.20 5.00
C ILE A 72 -6.43 13.56 6.29
N LEU A 73 -5.46 12.64 6.18
CA LEU A 73 -4.90 11.97 7.34
C LEU A 73 -4.21 12.96 8.28
N LYS A 74 -3.45 13.89 7.72
CA LYS A 74 -2.74 14.89 8.51
C LYS A 74 -3.72 15.81 9.23
N ASP A 75 -4.73 16.29 8.52
CA ASP A 75 -5.69 17.24 9.07
C ASP A 75 -6.58 16.59 10.13
N LYS A 76 -7.07 15.39 9.86
CA LYS A 76 -8.07 14.75 10.73
C LYS A 76 -7.47 13.95 11.86
N LEU A 77 -6.31 13.35 11.66
CA LEU A 77 -5.68 12.49 12.66
C LEU A 77 -4.40 13.07 13.24
N ASN A 78 -3.92 14.18 12.69
CA ASN A 78 -2.72 14.87 13.17
C ASN A 78 -1.52 13.91 13.27
N ILE A 79 -1.29 13.15 12.20
CA ILE A 79 -0.21 12.15 12.17
C ILE A 79 1.16 12.83 12.20
N ASP A 80 2.15 12.15 12.77
CA ASP A 80 3.51 12.66 12.87
C ASP A 80 4.40 12.18 11.73
N GLY A 81 4.02 11.10 11.07
CA GLY A 81 4.76 10.56 9.95
C GLY A 81 3.92 9.58 9.18
N LEU A 82 4.48 9.05 8.10
CA LEU A 82 3.77 8.11 7.25
C LEU A 82 4.75 7.09 6.70
N THR A 83 4.46 5.81 6.93
CA THR A 83 5.20 4.72 6.30
C THR A 83 4.37 4.23 5.12
N ILE A 84 5.01 4.09 3.98
CA ILE A 84 4.36 3.61 2.77
C ILE A 84 5.00 2.29 2.39
N CYS A 85 4.18 1.26 2.18
CA CYS A 85 4.71 -0.02 1.71
C CYS A 85 3.75 -0.68 0.74
N GLN A 86 4.29 -1.62 -0.02
CA GLN A 86 3.55 -2.27 -1.09
C GLN A 86 4.19 -3.65 -1.31
N ASN A 87 3.37 -4.69 -1.48
CA ASN A 87 3.85 -6.07 -1.59
C ASN A 87 3.57 -6.61 -2.98
N ASN A 88 4.51 -7.41 -3.50
CA ASN A 88 4.37 -8.05 -4.80
C ASN A 88 4.74 -9.52 -4.68
N PHE A 89 3.94 -10.40 -5.30
CA PHE A 89 4.18 -11.84 -5.32
C PHE A 89 4.15 -12.41 -3.92
N TYR A 90 5.24 -13.01 -3.46
CA TYR A 90 5.31 -13.56 -2.11
C TYR A 90 5.13 -12.42 -1.10
N GLY A 91 4.19 -12.57 -0.20
CA GLY A 91 3.87 -11.54 0.79
C GLY A 91 2.69 -10.66 0.42
N GLN A 92 2.18 -10.79 -0.79
CA GLN A 92 1.01 -10.04 -1.21
C GLN A 92 -0.25 -10.87 -0.94
N ASP A 93 -1.06 -10.41 0.02
CA ASP A 93 -2.26 -11.16 0.42
C ASP A 93 -3.39 -11.07 -0.60
N ILE A 94 -3.67 -9.88 -1.09
CA ILE A 94 -4.75 -9.63 -2.05
C ILE A 94 -4.12 -9.32 -3.40
N LYS A 95 -4.52 -10.06 -4.43
CA LYS A 95 -3.92 -9.94 -5.77
C LYS A 95 -4.60 -8.84 -6.57
N HIS A 96 -4.64 -7.67 -6.00
CA HIS A 96 -5.08 -6.43 -6.61
C HIS A 96 -4.11 -5.37 -6.10
N TYR A 97 -3.44 -4.66 -6.98
CA TYR A 97 -2.40 -3.71 -6.60
C TYR A 97 -2.91 -2.75 -5.52
N HIS A 98 -2.16 -2.63 -4.43
CA HIS A 98 -2.55 -1.70 -3.37
C HIS A 98 -1.32 -1.20 -2.63
N ILE A 99 -1.40 0.07 -2.24
CA ILE A 99 -0.36 0.74 -1.48
C ILE A 99 -0.87 0.92 -0.05
N HIS A 100 -0.06 0.50 0.93
CA HIS A 100 -0.37 0.71 2.34
C HIS A 100 0.14 2.07 2.77
N LEU A 101 -0.72 2.87 3.37
CA LEU A 101 -0.34 4.11 4.04
C LEU A 101 -0.52 3.87 5.54
N ILE A 102 0.58 3.81 6.26
CA ILE A 102 0.57 3.51 7.69
C ILE A 102 0.98 4.76 8.45
N PRO A 103 0.01 5.48 9.04
CA PRO A 103 0.34 6.67 9.83
C PRO A 103 1.24 6.34 11.00
N ARG A 104 2.19 7.23 11.28
CA ARG A 104 3.11 7.08 12.37
C ARG A 104 2.87 8.18 13.40
N TYR A 105 3.00 7.81 14.66
CA TYR A 105 2.75 8.69 15.79
C TYR A 105 3.99 8.69 16.69
N ASN A 106 4.32 9.82 17.28
CA ASN A 106 5.57 10.00 18.03
C ASN A 106 5.88 8.91 19.04
N SER A 107 4.86 8.31 19.63
CA SER A 107 5.08 7.29 20.67
C SER A 107 4.80 5.87 20.18
N ASP A 108 4.61 5.67 18.88
CA ASP A 108 4.31 4.33 18.40
C ASP A 108 5.56 3.43 18.49
N LYS A 109 5.32 2.12 18.47
CA LYS A 109 6.39 1.13 18.60
C LYS A 109 6.48 0.25 17.37
N PHE A 110 6.18 0.82 16.22
CA PHE A 110 6.25 0.10 14.96
C PHE A 110 7.67 -0.42 14.72
N LYS A 111 7.75 -1.67 14.34
CA LYS A 111 9.03 -2.29 13.98
C LYS A 111 8.86 -3.09 12.71
N CYS A 112 9.87 -3.05 11.86
CA CYS A 112 9.94 -3.89 10.68
C CYS A 112 11.08 -4.88 10.93
N THR A 113 10.74 -6.15 11.17
CA THR A 113 11.75 -7.16 11.51
C THR A 113 11.77 -8.27 10.48
N PHE A 114 12.96 -8.78 10.23
CA PHE A 114 13.18 -9.86 9.30
C PHE A 114 14.09 -10.91 9.92
N ASP A 115 14.07 -12.11 9.36
CA ASP A 115 14.89 -13.21 9.84
C ASP A 115 16.31 -13.05 9.32
N SER A 116 17.23 -12.67 10.19
CA SER A 116 18.62 -12.45 9.80
C SER A 116 19.33 -13.75 9.42
N SER A 117 18.77 -14.91 9.79
CA SER A 117 19.41 -16.19 9.45
C SER A 117 19.39 -16.48 7.98
N VAL A 118 18.55 -15.80 7.20
CA VAL A 118 18.48 -16.00 5.75
C VAL A 118 19.25 -14.92 4.98
N VAL A 119 20.02 -14.10 5.70
CA VAL A 119 20.79 -13.02 5.09
C VAL A 119 22.22 -13.45 4.87
N SER A 120 22.72 -13.32 3.64
CA SER A 120 24.08 -13.66 3.27
C SER A 120 25.00 -12.45 3.43
N ASP A 121 26.31 -12.71 3.30
CA ASP A 121 27.29 -11.61 3.31
C ASP A 121 26.98 -10.65 2.16
N VAL A 122 26.97 -9.36 2.48
CA VAL A 122 26.63 -8.32 1.50
C VAL A 122 27.58 -8.35 0.29
N LYS A 123 28.86 -8.63 0.54
CA LYS A 123 29.84 -8.68 -0.55
C LYS A 123 29.49 -9.81 -1.55
N ASP A 124 29.12 -10.95 -1.02
CA ASP A 124 28.76 -12.09 -1.89
C ASP A 124 27.52 -11.77 -2.73
N VAL A 125 26.55 -11.12 -2.13
CA VAL A 125 25.34 -10.70 -2.84
C VAL A 125 25.70 -9.68 -3.93
N TYR A 126 26.55 -8.71 -3.58
CA TYR A 126 26.97 -7.70 -4.53
C TYR A 126 27.65 -8.32 -5.75
N GLU A 127 28.54 -9.32 -5.50
CA GLU A 127 29.21 -9.99 -6.62
C GLU A 127 28.24 -10.69 -7.56
N LYS A 128 27.16 -11.28 -6.99
CA LYS A 128 26.13 -11.91 -7.83
C LYS A 128 25.36 -10.88 -8.65
N LEU A 129 25.11 -9.70 -8.08
CA LEU A 129 24.31 -8.69 -8.76
C LEU A 129 25.05 -8.03 -9.91
N LYS A 130 26.37 -7.90 -9.82
CA LYS A 130 27.14 -7.23 -10.87
C LYS A 130 27.57 -8.15 -12.00
N ASN A 131 27.45 -9.45 -11.82
CA ASN A 131 27.81 -10.43 -12.86
C ASN A 131 26.63 -10.62 -13.79
N GLU A 132 26.89 -10.52 -15.09
CA GLU A 132 25.86 -10.67 -16.12
C GLU A 132 25.47 -12.10 -16.38
#